data_d7c1462ea7afeb382c2d71e2c57fb883
#
_entry.id   d7c1462ea7afeb382c2d71e2c57fb883
#
_cell.length_a   1.000
_cell.length_b   1.000
_cell.length_c   1.000
_cell.angle_alpha   90.00
_cell.angle_beta   90.00
_cell.angle_gamma   90.00
#
_symmetry.space_group_name_H-M   'P 1'
#
loop_
_entity.id
_entity.type
_entity.pdbx_description
1 polymer ?
#
loop_
_entity_poly.entity_id
_entity_poly.type
_entity_poly.pdbx_seq_one_letter_code
_entity_poly.pdbx_strand_id
1 'polypeptide(L)'
;MQKIRNFSIIAHIDHGKSTLADRLIQRCGGLSDREMSAQVLDSMDLERERGITIKAQTASLKYKAKDGEVYELNLIDTPGHVDFSYEVSRSLSACEGALLVVDATQGVEAQTVANCYTAIDLGVTVLPVLNKMDLQSANPDAAAEEIEDVIGIDATDAIPCSAKTGMGIDDILERVVRDVPPPKGDPDAKLQALVIDSWFDNYVGVVMLVRVVNGTLRPKDKIRLMATGANHLVEQLGVFTPKSQSRTSLSAGEVGFVIAGIKELKDARVGDTVTSAQNPADEAVPGFKEVKPQGIAGLYPVESNQYDALRDALTKLQLNDAALQFEPEVSQALGFGFRAGFLGLLHMDIVQERLEREYNMDLITTAPSVVYEVLQTDGTVVHVENPSKLPPVDKIDEIREPIDTVTIFVPDEYVGAVMKLCQDKRGIQTNLAYHGRQVHLTYELPLAEIVLDFFDRMKSMTRGYASMDYEFKEYRASDVVRVDMLINGDRVDALSSILHRSNAIFRGREIAQRLRSLIPRQMYEVSIQAAIGANIIARENVKALRKNVLAKCYGGDITRKRKLLEKQKAGKKRMKQVGSVEIPQEAFLAILQQDEQ
;
A
#
# COMPACT_ATOMS: atom_id res chain seq x y z
N MET A 1 -13.98 -31.60 8.93
CA MET A 1 -12.57 -31.12 8.86
C MET A 1 -11.68 -31.90 7.89
N GLN A 2 -11.66 -33.22 7.89
CA GLN A 2 -10.75 -34.03 7.01
C GLN A 2 -10.86 -33.71 5.50
N LYS A 3 -12.04 -33.22 5.06
CA LYS A 3 -12.31 -32.88 3.66
C LYS A 3 -12.26 -31.37 3.37
N ILE A 4 -11.76 -30.54 4.30
CA ILE A 4 -11.55 -29.12 4.11
C ILE A 4 -10.08 -28.86 3.74
N ARG A 5 -9.82 -27.98 2.78
CA ARG A 5 -8.50 -27.48 2.43
C ARG A 5 -8.56 -25.97 2.32
N ASN A 6 -7.82 -25.28 3.18
CA ASN A 6 -7.67 -23.82 3.12
C ASN A 6 -6.32 -23.51 2.53
N PHE A 7 -6.32 -22.81 1.42
CA PHE A 7 -5.10 -22.48 0.71
C PHE A 7 -5.17 -21.09 0.07
N SER A 8 -4.01 -20.52 -0.11
CA SER A 8 -3.82 -19.23 -0.77
C SER A 8 -3.04 -19.38 -2.06
N ILE A 9 -3.05 -18.34 -2.89
CA ILE A 9 -2.19 -18.21 -4.05
C ILE A 9 -1.22 -17.07 -3.78
N ILE A 10 0.06 -17.33 -3.75
CA ILE A 10 1.14 -16.36 -3.64
C ILE A 10 1.90 -16.29 -4.95
N ALA A 11 2.12 -15.10 -5.45
CA ALA A 11 2.77 -14.87 -6.73
C ALA A 11 3.32 -13.45 -6.80
N HIS A 12 4.31 -13.24 -7.65
CA HIS A 12 4.69 -11.90 -8.08
C HIS A 12 3.61 -11.28 -8.98
N ILE A 13 3.63 -9.95 -9.13
CA ILE A 13 2.75 -9.22 -10.05
C ILE A 13 2.95 -9.78 -11.46
N ASP A 14 1.87 -9.92 -12.23
CA ASP A 14 1.84 -10.46 -13.59
C ASP A 14 2.25 -11.93 -13.78
N HIS A 15 2.53 -12.70 -12.70
CA HIS A 15 2.75 -14.13 -12.80
C HIS A 15 1.47 -14.95 -13.05
N GLY A 16 0.30 -14.29 -13.09
CA GLY A 16 -0.98 -14.88 -13.46
C GLY A 16 -1.82 -15.40 -12.30
N LYS A 17 -1.63 -14.85 -11.10
CA LYS A 17 -2.36 -15.20 -9.88
C LYS A 17 -3.88 -15.16 -10.06
N SER A 18 -4.45 -13.99 -10.42
CA SER A 18 -5.90 -13.80 -10.56
C SER A 18 -6.47 -14.67 -11.70
N THR A 19 -5.73 -14.85 -12.78
CA THR A 19 -6.12 -15.76 -13.87
C THR A 19 -6.18 -17.21 -13.41
N LEU A 20 -5.24 -17.64 -12.56
CA LEU A 20 -5.26 -19.00 -11.98
C LEU A 20 -6.43 -19.15 -11.02
N ALA A 21 -6.70 -18.17 -10.16
CA ALA A 21 -7.86 -18.18 -9.26
C ALA A 21 -9.17 -18.33 -10.04
N ASP A 22 -9.35 -17.56 -11.13
CA ASP A 22 -10.52 -17.67 -12.02
C ASP A 22 -10.69 -19.10 -12.58
N ARG A 23 -9.60 -19.74 -13.00
CA ARG A 23 -9.65 -21.12 -13.53
C ARG A 23 -10.01 -22.15 -12.47
N LEU A 24 -9.49 -22.00 -11.24
CA LEU A 24 -9.86 -22.86 -10.13
C LEU A 24 -11.35 -22.74 -9.79
N ILE A 25 -11.87 -21.50 -9.73
CA ILE A 25 -13.29 -21.21 -9.49
C ILE A 25 -14.16 -21.81 -10.60
N GLN A 26 -13.81 -21.59 -11.86
CA GLN A 26 -14.52 -22.14 -13.01
C GLN A 26 -14.55 -23.66 -12.98
N ARG A 27 -13.40 -24.28 -12.73
CA ARG A 27 -13.27 -25.76 -12.72
C ARG A 27 -14.07 -26.41 -11.59
N CYS A 28 -14.17 -25.76 -10.45
CA CYS A 28 -14.98 -26.22 -9.32
C CYS A 28 -16.48 -25.86 -9.44
N GLY A 29 -16.90 -25.20 -10.53
CA GLY A 29 -18.29 -24.83 -10.76
C GLY A 29 -18.82 -23.73 -9.81
N GLY A 30 -17.93 -22.88 -9.28
CA GLY A 30 -18.29 -21.76 -8.42
C GLY A 30 -19.17 -20.70 -9.14
N LEU A 31 -18.94 -20.54 -10.45
CA LEU A 31 -19.75 -19.72 -11.35
C LEU A 31 -20.00 -20.44 -12.67
N SER A 32 -21.14 -20.16 -13.31
CA SER A 32 -21.42 -20.62 -14.66
C SER A 32 -20.56 -19.87 -15.69
N ASP A 33 -20.32 -20.46 -16.87
CA ASP A 33 -19.53 -19.81 -17.94
C ASP A 33 -20.08 -18.44 -18.37
N ARG A 34 -21.39 -18.20 -18.19
CA ARG A 34 -22.04 -16.92 -18.47
C ARG A 34 -21.81 -15.86 -17.39
N GLU A 35 -21.53 -16.29 -16.17
CA GLU A 35 -21.30 -15.41 -15.02
C GLU A 35 -19.80 -15.13 -14.82
N MET A 36 -18.94 -15.92 -15.48
CA MET A 36 -17.49 -15.70 -15.44
C MET A 36 -17.15 -14.39 -16.14
N SER A 37 -16.52 -13.50 -15.40
CA SER A 37 -15.80 -12.32 -15.91
C SER A 37 -14.31 -12.52 -15.64
N ALA A 38 -13.46 -11.76 -16.31
CA ALA A 38 -12.05 -11.77 -15.95
C ALA A 38 -11.87 -11.21 -14.53
N GLN A 39 -10.96 -11.81 -13.75
CA GLN A 39 -10.63 -11.38 -12.40
C GLN A 39 -11.86 -11.35 -11.46
N VAL A 40 -12.53 -12.48 -11.33
CA VAL A 40 -13.79 -12.62 -10.56
C VAL A 40 -13.61 -12.24 -9.08
N LEU A 41 -12.43 -12.53 -8.50
CA LEU A 41 -12.12 -12.18 -7.11
C LEU A 41 -11.68 -10.73 -6.95
N ASP A 42 -11.19 -10.07 -8.01
CA ASP A 42 -10.86 -8.65 -7.96
C ASP A 42 -12.16 -7.84 -8.01
N SER A 43 -12.76 -7.60 -6.85
CA SER A 43 -14.11 -7.03 -6.72
C SER A 43 -14.15 -5.51 -6.93
N MET A 44 -13.02 -4.83 -6.74
CA MET A 44 -12.92 -3.39 -6.92
C MET A 44 -12.60 -3.05 -8.39
N ASP A 45 -13.23 -1.98 -8.90
CA ASP A 45 -12.89 -1.48 -10.23
C ASP A 45 -11.41 -1.06 -10.31
N LEU A 46 -10.88 -0.54 -9.20
CA LEU A 46 -9.49 -0.14 -9.07
C LEU A 46 -8.51 -1.32 -9.21
N GLU A 47 -8.85 -2.50 -8.68
CA GLU A 47 -8.06 -3.73 -8.83
C GLU A 47 -7.97 -4.14 -10.31
N ARG A 48 -9.11 -4.10 -11.02
CA ARG A 48 -9.18 -4.44 -12.44
C ARG A 48 -8.47 -3.44 -13.33
N GLU A 49 -8.60 -2.14 -13.04
CA GLU A 49 -7.94 -1.08 -13.79
C GLU A 49 -6.41 -1.14 -13.66
N ARG A 50 -5.91 -1.43 -12.45
CA ARG A 50 -4.48 -1.49 -12.16
C ARG A 50 -3.88 -2.88 -12.40
N GLY A 51 -4.70 -3.93 -12.59
CA GLY A 51 -4.27 -5.31 -12.78
C GLY A 51 -3.60 -5.92 -11.54
N ILE A 52 -3.92 -5.43 -10.35
CA ILE A 52 -3.35 -5.90 -9.08
C ILE A 52 -4.47 -6.22 -8.09
N THR A 53 -4.29 -7.27 -7.30
CA THR A 53 -5.15 -7.53 -6.14
C THR A 53 -4.72 -6.61 -5.00
N ILE A 54 -5.67 -5.85 -4.47
CA ILE A 54 -5.46 -4.93 -3.36
C ILE A 54 -5.91 -5.58 -2.06
N LYS A 55 -7.07 -6.24 -2.10
CA LYS A 55 -7.70 -6.84 -0.95
C LYS A 55 -7.84 -8.35 -1.09
N ALA A 56 -7.55 -9.07 -0.01
CA ALA A 56 -7.79 -10.50 0.03
C ALA A 56 -9.28 -10.83 -0.14
N GLN A 57 -9.59 -11.75 -1.04
CA GLN A 57 -10.93 -12.27 -1.30
C GLN A 57 -10.96 -13.77 -1.03
N THR A 58 -12.12 -14.28 -0.65
CA THR A 58 -12.28 -15.71 -0.36
C THR A 58 -13.31 -16.36 -1.26
N ALA A 59 -13.05 -17.61 -1.67
CA ALA A 59 -14.01 -18.42 -2.39
C ALA A 59 -14.04 -19.84 -1.80
N SER A 60 -15.19 -20.26 -1.31
CA SER A 60 -15.45 -21.64 -0.87
C SER A 60 -15.97 -22.45 -2.04
N LEU A 61 -15.22 -23.44 -2.46
CA LEU A 61 -15.44 -24.22 -3.66
C LEU A 61 -15.65 -25.69 -3.31
N LYS A 62 -16.48 -26.40 -4.07
CA LYS A 62 -16.68 -27.85 -3.92
C LYS A 62 -15.95 -28.55 -5.09
N TYR A 63 -15.01 -29.43 -4.75
CA TYR A 63 -14.26 -30.19 -5.72
C TYR A 63 -14.46 -31.69 -5.49
N LYS A 64 -14.87 -32.42 -6.56
CA LYS A 64 -14.90 -33.87 -6.55
C LYS A 64 -13.57 -34.41 -7.04
N ALA A 65 -12.78 -34.93 -6.11
CA ALA A 65 -11.43 -35.45 -6.40
C ALA A 65 -11.46 -36.84 -7.08
N LYS A 66 -10.30 -37.26 -7.60
CA LYS A 66 -10.14 -38.56 -8.25
C LYS A 66 -10.39 -39.74 -7.33
N ASP A 67 -10.28 -39.56 -6.01
CA ASP A 67 -10.65 -40.55 -4.99
C ASP A 67 -12.17 -40.79 -4.86
N GLY A 68 -12.97 -40.00 -5.58
CA GLY A 68 -14.44 -40.05 -5.57
C GLY A 68 -15.10 -39.19 -4.48
N GLU A 69 -14.33 -38.64 -3.56
CA GLU A 69 -14.79 -37.82 -2.46
C GLU A 69 -14.97 -36.34 -2.84
N VAL A 70 -15.84 -35.64 -2.12
CA VAL A 70 -16.05 -34.19 -2.32
C VAL A 70 -15.34 -33.42 -1.22
N TYR A 71 -14.43 -32.54 -1.63
CA TYR A 71 -13.68 -31.65 -0.76
C TYR A 71 -14.26 -30.24 -0.81
N GLU A 72 -14.21 -29.55 0.33
CA GLU A 72 -14.46 -28.12 0.44
C GLU A 72 -13.10 -27.40 0.38
N LEU A 73 -12.89 -26.66 -0.69
CA LEU A 73 -11.65 -25.93 -0.97
C LEU A 73 -11.90 -24.44 -0.71
N ASN A 74 -11.29 -23.89 0.32
CA ASN A 74 -11.39 -22.47 0.62
C ASN A 74 -10.14 -21.78 0.05
N LEU A 75 -10.32 -21.14 -1.10
CA LEU A 75 -9.32 -20.31 -1.74
C LEU A 75 -9.34 -18.93 -1.10
N ILE A 76 -8.19 -18.46 -0.64
CA ILE A 76 -7.98 -17.10 -0.14
C ILE A 76 -6.99 -16.41 -1.09
N ASP A 77 -7.50 -15.51 -1.93
CA ASP A 77 -6.65 -14.74 -2.85
C ASP A 77 -5.92 -13.63 -2.09
N THR A 78 -4.63 -13.44 -2.37
CA THR A 78 -3.76 -12.50 -1.66
C THR A 78 -3.21 -11.43 -2.59
N PRO A 79 -2.94 -10.21 -2.12
CA PRO A 79 -2.17 -9.23 -2.88
C PRO A 79 -0.79 -9.77 -3.26
N GLY A 80 -0.22 -9.25 -4.35
CA GLY A 80 1.14 -9.61 -4.79
C GLY A 80 2.18 -8.52 -4.54
N HIS A 81 1.79 -7.30 -4.17
CA HIS A 81 2.69 -6.16 -4.02
C HIS A 81 3.26 -6.03 -2.61
N VAL A 82 4.51 -5.54 -2.50
CA VAL A 82 5.21 -5.36 -1.22
C VAL A 82 4.44 -4.48 -0.22
N ASP A 83 3.80 -3.41 -0.67
CA ASP A 83 3.00 -2.52 0.18
C ASP A 83 1.83 -3.24 0.87
N PHE A 84 1.46 -4.45 0.39
CA PHE A 84 0.39 -5.27 0.95
C PHE A 84 0.89 -6.57 1.60
N SER A 85 2.17 -6.68 1.92
CA SER A 85 2.78 -7.85 2.58
C SER A 85 2.04 -8.25 3.87
N TYR A 86 1.51 -7.27 4.57
CA TYR A 86 0.66 -7.44 5.74
C TYR A 86 -0.66 -8.20 5.43
N GLU A 87 -1.34 -7.87 4.32
CA GLU A 87 -2.54 -8.59 3.85
C GLU A 87 -2.19 -10.05 3.48
N VAL A 88 -1.02 -10.27 2.89
CA VAL A 88 -0.50 -11.60 2.59
C VAL A 88 -0.33 -12.41 3.87
N SER A 89 0.35 -11.86 4.87
CA SER A 89 0.57 -12.52 6.16
C SER A 89 -0.74 -12.90 6.85
N ARG A 90 -1.74 -12.01 6.84
CA ARG A 90 -3.09 -12.28 7.41
C ARG A 90 -3.81 -13.41 6.69
N SER A 91 -3.80 -13.37 5.37
CA SER A 91 -4.45 -14.38 4.54
C SER A 91 -3.81 -15.75 4.71
N LEU A 92 -2.48 -15.81 4.74
CA LEU A 92 -1.72 -17.04 4.97
C LEU A 92 -1.97 -17.63 6.38
N SER A 93 -2.19 -16.80 7.38
CA SER A 93 -2.54 -17.26 8.74
C SER A 93 -3.89 -18.01 8.81
N ALA A 94 -4.74 -17.85 7.80
CA ALA A 94 -5.99 -18.58 7.67
C ALA A 94 -5.88 -19.86 6.84
N CYS A 95 -4.69 -20.17 6.32
CA CYS A 95 -4.43 -21.27 5.39
C CYS A 95 -3.52 -22.34 5.98
N GLU A 96 -3.68 -23.56 5.51
CA GLU A 96 -2.76 -24.66 5.73
C GLU A 96 -1.84 -24.90 4.52
N GLY A 97 -2.19 -24.37 3.34
CA GLY A 97 -1.41 -24.47 2.11
C GLY A 97 -1.31 -23.17 1.34
N ALA A 98 -0.28 -23.07 0.48
CA ALA A 98 -0.11 -21.98 -0.46
C ALA A 98 0.40 -22.51 -1.81
N LEU A 99 -0.21 -22.06 -2.91
CA LEU A 99 0.31 -22.26 -4.26
C LEU A 99 1.32 -21.15 -4.55
N LEU A 100 2.59 -21.51 -4.71
CA LEU A 100 3.64 -20.59 -5.12
C LEU A 100 3.69 -20.56 -6.65
N VAL A 101 3.10 -19.53 -7.25
CA VAL A 101 3.00 -19.39 -8.70
C VAL A 101 4.17 -18.61 -9.25
N VAL A 102 4.98 -19.26 -10.06
CA VAL A 102 6.14 -18.68 -10.74
C VAL A 102 5.89 -18.69 -12.24
N ASP A 103 6.14 -17.56 -12.90
CA ASP A 103 6.15 -17.47 -14.36
C ASP A 103 7.36 -18.22 -14.92
N ALA A 104 7.14 -19.30 -15.68
CA ALA A 104 8.20 -20.11 -16.26
C ALA A 104 9.07 -19.36 -17.30
N THR A 105 8.70 -18.12 -17.66
CA THR A 105 9.49 -17.27 -18.58
C THR A 105 10.37 -16.26 -17.86
N GLN A 106 9.99 -15.85 -16.62
CA GLN A 106 10.67 -14.81 -15.83
C GLN A 106 11.46 -15.40 -14.66
N GLY A 107 11.01 -16.55 -14.11
CA GLY A 107 11.64 -17.19 -12.97
C GLY A 107 11.21 -16.57 -11.62
N VAL A 108 12.10 -16.66 -10.63
CA VAL A 108 11.86 -16.21 -9.25
C VAL A 108 12.09 -14.69 -9.14
N GLU A 109 11.16 -14.02 -8.51
CA GLU A 109 11.18 -12.57 -8.27
C GLU A 109 11.17 -12.23 -6.76
N ALA A 110 11.55 -11.01 -6.35
CA ALA A 110 11.71 -10.63 -4.95
C ALA A 110 10.47 -10.93 -4.09
N GLN A 111 9.29 -10.59 -4.60
CA GLN A 111 8.03 -10.82 -3.88
C GLN A 111 7.67 -12.32 -3.79
N THR A 112 8.11 -13.13 -4.76
CA THR A 112 7.99 -14.59 -4.69
C THR A 112 8.73 -15.14 -3.48
N VAL A 113 9.96 -14.67 -3.27
CA VAL A 113 10.83 -15.08 -2.15
C VAL A 113 10.24 -14.61 -0.82
N ALA A 114 9.92 -13.32 -0.68
CA ALA A 114 9.39 -12.73 0.54
C ALA A 114 8.07 -13.38 0.99
N ASN A 115 7.13 -13.58 0.05
CA ASN A 115 5.85 -14.21 0.34
C ASN A 115 6.02 -15.71 0.69
N CYS A 116 6.97 -16.39 0.04
CA CYS A 116 7.26 -17.80 0.35
C CYS A 116 7.84 -17.95 1.76
N TYR A 117 8.79 -17.12 2.16
CA TYR A 117 9.33 -17.15 3.53
C TYR A 117 8.26 -16.81 4.57
N THR A 118 7.38 -15.84 4.28
CA THR A 118 6.22 -15.56 5.15
C THR A 118 5.34 -16.81 5.33
N ALA A 119 5.09 -17.57 4.26
CA ALA A 119 4.32 -18.80 4.33
C ALA A 119 5.04 -19.88 5.17
N ILE A 120 6.35 -20.05 4.97
CA ILE A 120 7.18 -21.01 5.71
C ILE A 120 7.20 -20.66 7.21
N ASP A 121 7.40 -19.41 7.56
CA ASP A 121 7.44 -18.93 8.96
C ASP A 121 6.09 -19.15 9.68
N LEU A 122 4.99 -19.12 8.95
CA LEU A 122 3.66 -19.43 9.47
C LEU A 122 3.36 -20.95 9.48
N GLY A 123 4.28 -21.79 9.01
CA GLY A 123 4.11 -23.24 8.95
C GLY A 123 3.13 -23.70 7.87
N VAL A 124 2.92 -22.90 6.83
CA VAL A 124 2.05 -23.20 5.69
C VAL A 124 2.79 -24.08 4.70
N THR A 125 2.14 -25.15 4.20
CA THR A 125 2.71 -26.02 3.16
C THR A 125 2.74 -25.31 1.82
N VAL A 126 3.92 -25.12 1.23
CA VAL A 126 4.08 -24.43 -0.05
C VAL A 126 4.16 -25.44 -1.20
N LEU A 127 3.34 -25.24 -2.24
CA LEU A 127 3.27 -26.06 -3.44
C LEU A 127 3.71 -25.23 -4.66
N PRO A 128 4.89 -25.52 -5.26
CA PRO A 128 5.36 -24.79 -6.44
C PRO A 128 4.50 -25.09 -7.69
N VAL A 129 4.16 -24.03 -8.42
CA VAL A 129 3.39 -24.07 -9.67
C VAL A 129 4.10 -23.23 -10.72
N LEU A 130 4.42 -23.82 -11.87
CA LEU A 130 5.08 -23.16 -12.99
C LEU A 130 4.02 -22.75 -14.02
N ASN A 131 3.71 -21.45 -14.08
CA ASN A 131 2.66 -20.91 -14.93
C ASN A 131 3.22 -20.40 -16.28
N LYS A 132 2.30 -20.07 -17.18
CA LYS A 132 2.55 -19.58 -18.55
C LYS A 132 3.28 -20.57 -19.46
N MET A 133 3.05 -21.85 -19.26
CA MET A 133 3.60 -22.93 -20.08
C MET A 133 3.13 -22.90 -21.55
N ASP A 134 2.15 -22.06 -21.90
CA ASP A 134 1.70 -21.82 -23.27
C ASP A 134 2.65 -20.92 -24.07
N LEU A 135 3.60 -20.27 -23.42
CA LEU A 135 4.56 -19.38 -24.07
C LEU A 135 5.79 -20.16 -24.56
N GLN A 136 6.28 -19.81 -25.77
CA GLN A 136 7.47 -20.48 -26.35
C GLN A 136 8.76 -20.22 -25.58
N SER A 137 8.81 -19.15 -24.81
CA SER A 137 9.94 -18.78 -23.94
C SER A 137 9.91 -19.48 -22.58
N ALA A 138 8.86 -20.24 -22.26
CA ALA A 138 8.76 -20.96 -20.99
C ALA A 138 9.89 -21.99 -20.84
N ASN A 139 10.59 -21.92 -19.69
CA ASN A 139 11.64 -22.86 -19.34
C ASN A 139 11.39 -23.40 -17.92
N PRO A 140 10.58 -24.47 -17.79
CA PRO A 140 10.19 -25.00 -16.49
C PRO A 140 11.38 -25.52 -15.69
N ASP A 141 12.38 -26.14 -16.35
CA ASP A 141 13.55 -26.70 -15.66
C ASP A 141 14.37 -25.59 -14.99
N ALA A 142 14.64 -24.51 -15.71
CA ALA A 142 15.36 -23.36 -15.14
C ALA A 142 14.57 -22.68 -14.02
N ALA A 143 13.26 -22.53 -14.16
CA ALA A 143 12.41 -21.92 -13.12
C ALA A 143 12.34 -22.80 -11.86
N ALA A 144 12.31 -24.13 -12.00
CA ALA A 144 12.37 -25.06 -10.88
C ALA A 144 13.74 -24.99 -10.17
N GLU A 145 14.85 -24.98 -10.93
CA GLU A 145 16.20 -24.81 -10.39
C GLU A 145 16.34 -23.49 -9.62
N GLU A 146 15.80 -22.38 -10.14
CA GLU A 146 15.80 -21.11 -9.43
C GLU A 146 14.99 -21.15 -8.13
N ILE A 147 13.85 -21.83 -8.08
CA ILE A 147 13.07 -22.02 -6.84
C ILE A 147 13.91 -22.76 -5.79
N GLU A 148 14.62 -23.82 -6.18
CA GLU A 148 15.48 -24.58 -5.28
C GLU A 148 16.69 -23.76 -4.80
N ASP A 149 17.37 -23.09 -5.73
CA ASP A 149 18.60 -22.34 -5.43
C ASP A 149 18.34 -21.05 -4.62
N VAL A 150 17.27 -20.31 -4.95
CA VAL A 150 17.01 -18.99 -4.36
C VAL A 150 16.14 -19.10 -3.11
N ILE A 151 15.12 -19.95 -3.14
CA ILE A 151 14.15 -20.07 -2.02
C ILE A 151 14.53 -21.23 -1.08
N GLY A 152 15.13 -22.29 -1.63
CA GLY A 152 15.55 -23.47 -0.87
C GLY A 152 14.42 -24.47 -0.60
N ILE A 153 13.35 -24.46 -1.40
CA ILE A 153 12.27 -25.45 -1.35
C ILE A 153 12.38 -26.43 -2.51
N ASP A 154 11.98 -27.69 -2.29
CA ASP A 154 11.97 -28.70 -3.34
C ASP A 154 10.96 -28.35 -4.44
N ALA A 155 11.42 -28.17 -5.66
CA ALA A 155 10.63 -27.89 -6.85
C ALA A 155 10.64 -29.04 -7.89
N THR A 156 11.20 -30.21 -7.54
CA THR A 156 11.26 -31.39 -8.42
C THR A 156 9.87 -31.78 -8.93
N ASP A 157 8.87 -31.68 -8.08
CA ASP A 157 7.47 -31.96 -8.36
C ASP A 157 6.64 -30.70 -8.67
N ALA A 158 7.25 -29.59 -9.08
CA ALA A 158 6.53 -28.37 -9.43
C ALA A 158 5.52 -28.64 -10.55
N ILE A 159 4.31 -28.08 -10.43
CA ILE A 159 3.21 -28.39 -11.34
C ILE A 159 3.25 -27.44 -12.53
N PRO A 160 3.50 -27.93 -13.76
CA PRO A 160 3.43 -27.09 -14.95
C PRO A 160 1.97 -26.78 -15.29
N CYS A 161 1.64 -25.51 -15.51
CA CYS A 161 0.30 -25.08 -15.86
C CYS A 161 0.29 -23.90 -16.83
N SER A 162 -0.86 -23.66 -17.43
CA SER A 162 -1.20 -22.44 -18.11
C SER A 162 -2.59 -21.98 -17.64
N ALA A 163 -2.63 -20.98 -16.79
CA ALA A 163 -3.88 -20.38 -16.34
C ALA A 163 -4.70 -19.85 -17.53
N LYS A 164 -4.03 -19.37 -18.58
CA LYS A 164 -4.68 -18.88 -19.80
C LYS A 164 -5.42 -19.96 -20.56
N THR A 165 -4.82 -21.12 -20.75
CA THR A 165 -5.41 -22.22 -21.55
C THR A 165 -6.17 -23.23 -20.70
N GLY A 166 -5.96 -23.26 -19.38
CA GLY A 166 -6.56 -24.24 -18.45
C GLY A 166 -5.73 -25.52 -18.32
N MET A 167 -4.56 -25.61 -18.93
CA MET A 167 -3.65 -26.75 -18.78
C MET A 167 -3.16 -26.89 -17.34
N GLY A 168 -3.15 -28.10 -16.79
CA GLY A 168 -2.60 -28.42 -15.46
C GLY A 168 -3.52 -28.06 -14.29
N ILE A 169 -4.70 -27.49 -14.51
CA ILE A 169 -5.61 -27.04 -13.41
C ILE A 169 -6.11 -28.22 -12.57
N ASP A 170 -6.46 -29.36 -13.20
CA ASP A 170 -6.89 -30.56 -12.47
C ASP A 170 -5.77 -31.13 -11.62
N ASP A 171 -4.52 -31.07 -12.10
CA ASP A 171 -3.36 -31.55 -11.36
C ASP A 171 -3.07 -30.68 -10.14
N ILE A 172 -3.26 -29.35 -10.26
CA ILE A 172 -3.18 -28.42 -9.12
C ILE A 172 -4.24 -28.77 -8.06
N LEU A 173 -5.50 -28.97 -8.46
CA LEU A 173 -6.58 -29.30 -7.53
C LEU A 173 -6.35 -30.63 -6.81
N GLU A 174 -5.90 -31.67 -7.53
CA GLU A 174 -5.54 -32.97 -6.93
C GLU A 174 -4.34 -32.85 -5.97
N ARG A 175 -3.37 -32.01 -6.32
CA ARG A 175 -2.21 -31.73 -5.47
C ARG A 175 -2.61 -31.03 -4.18
N VAL A 176 -3.51 -30.04 -4.26
CA VAL A 176 -4.09 -29.35 -3.08
C VAL A 176 -4.80 -30.35 -2.17
N VAL A 177 -5.62 -31.23 -2.72
CA VAL A 177 -6.33 -32.26 -1.94
C VAL A 177 -5.37 -33.21 -1.24
N ARG A 178 -4.29 -33.63 -1.94
CA ARG A 178 -3.34 -34.63 -1.45
C ARG A 178 -2.37 -34.06 -0.42
N ASP A 179 -1.77 -32.90 -0.72
CA ASP A 179 -0.59 -32.41 -0.02
C ASP A 179 -0.87 -31.29 0.97
N VAL A 180 -1.95 -30.50 0.79
CA VAL A 180 -2.36 -29.51 1.81
C VAL A 180 -3.00 -30.25 2.98
N PRO A 181 -2.49 -30.09 4.21
CA PRO A 181 -3.08 -30.75 5.37
C PRO A 181 -4.51 -30.23 5.65
N PRO A 182 -5.37 -31.07 6.24
CA PRO A 182 -6.65 -30.59 6.72
C PRO A 182 -6.44 -29.62 7.90
N PRO A 183 -7.39 -28.67 8.12
CA PRO A 183 -7.34 -27.78 9.26
C PRO A 183 -7.38 -28.53 10.60
N LYS A 184 -6.66 -28.00 11.58
CA LYS A 184 -6.68 -28.48 12.96
C LYS A 184 -7.79 -27.77 13.73
N GLY A 185 -8.31 -28.39 14.79
CA GLY A 185 -9.31 -27.83 15.69
C GLY A 185 -10.33 -28.89 16.15
N ASP A 186 -11.19 -28.48 17.07
CA ASP A 186 -12.24 -29.33 17.63
C ASP A 186 -13.59 -28.58 17.52
N PRO A 187 -14.57 -29.12 16.75
CA PRO A 187 -15.89 -28.49 16.60
C PRO A 187 -16.74 -28.47 17.87
N ASP A 188 -16.42 -29.31 18.86
CA ASP A 188 -17.13 -29.41 20.13
C ASP A 188 -16.47 -28.61 21.27
N ALA A 189 -15.30 -28.03 21.02
CA ALA A 189 -14.60 -27.16 21.97
C ALA A 189 -15.27 -25.78 22.12
N LYS A 190 -14.78 -24.95 23.04
CA LYS A 190 -15.19 -23.55 23.18
C LYS A 190 -14.92 -22.80 21.88
N LEU A 191 -15.87 -21.95 21.49
CA LEU A 191 -15.75 -21.17 20.24
C LEU A 191 -14.54 -20.24 20.29
N GLN A 192 -13.71 -20.37 19.28
CA GLN A 192 -12.60 -19.46 18.94
C GLN A 192 -12.58 -19.25 17.44
N ALA A 193 -12.89 -18.05 16.99
CA ALA A 193 -12.78 -17.70 15.58
C ALA A 193 -11.94 -16.43 15.43
N LEU A 194 -10.95 -16.48 14.57
CA LEU A 194 -10.05 -15.35 14.26
C LEU A 194 -10.71 -14.45 13.21
N VAL A 195 -10.78 -13.16 13.48
CA VAL A 195 -11.22 -12.16 12.51
C VAL A 195 -10.05 -11.89 11.55
N ILE A 196 -10.17 -12.38 10.31
CA ILE A 196 -9.14 -12.23 9.27
C ILE A 196 -9.26 -10.86 8.63
N ASP A 197 -10.50 -10.45 8.37
CA ASP A 197 -10.83 -9.18 7.72
C ASP A 197 -12.17 -8.66 8.19
N SER A 198 -12.42 -7.35 8.02
CA SER A 198 -13.72 -6.74 8.29
C SER A 198 -13.94 -5.53 7.41
N TRP A 199 -15.17 -5.26 7.04
CA TRP A 199 -15.55 -4.09 6.24
C TRP A 199 -16.95 -3.61 6.61
N PHE A 200 -17.20 -2.37 6.24
CA PHE A 200 -18.52 -1.78 6.42
C PHE A 200 -19.35 -1.90 5.15
N ASP A 201 -20.53 -2.47 5.30
CA ASP A 201 -21.55 -2.52 4.27
C ASP A 201 -22.71 -1.59 4.66
N ASN A 202 -23.16 -0.77 3.71
CA ASN A 202 -24.18 0.25 3.98
C ASN A 202 -25.55 -0.31 4.36
N TYR A 203 -25.82 -1.58 4.06
CA TYR A 203 -27.12 -2.24 4.31
C TYR A 203 -27.12 -3.10 5.57
N VAL A 204 -26.03 -3.82 5.82
CA VAL A 204 -25.95 -4.80 6.91
C VAL A 204 -24.99 -4.39 8.04
N GLY A 205 -24.31 -3.25 7.90
CA GLY A 205 -23.33 -2.79 8.87
C GLY A 205 -21.98 -3.49 8.73
N VAL A 206 -21.34 -3.79 9.85
CA VAL A 206 -20.02 -4.45 9.83
C VAL A 206 -20.16 -5.92 9.47
N VAL A 207 -19.42 -6.35 8.47
CA VAL A 207 -19.22 -7.75 8.07
C VAL A 207 -17.82 -8.17 8.48
N MET A 208 -17.71 -9.26 9.23
CA MET A 208 -16.43 -9.86 9.61
C MET A 208 -16.19 -11.12 8.79
N LEU A 209 -15.01 -11.26 8.21
CA LEU A 209 -14.52 -12.52 7.66
C LEU A 209 -13.77 -13.26 8.76
N VAL A 210 -14.19 -14.46 9.10
CA VAL A 210 -13.62 -15.22 10.20
C VAL A 210 -13.12 -16.59 9.77
N ARG A 211 -12.03 -17.05 10.39
CA ARG A 211 -11.59 -18.42 10.39
C ARG A 211 -11.97 -19.05 11.73
N VAL A 212 -12.85 -20.04 11.72
CA VAL A 212 -13.21 -20.80 12.93
C VAL A 212 -12.07 -21.77 13.25
N VAL A 213 -11.41 -21.55 14.38
CA VAL A 213 -10.32 -22.41 14.86
C VAL A 213 -10.88 -23.56 15.68
N ASN A 214 -11.74 -23.26 16.65
CA ASN A 214 -12.40 -24.24 17.50
C ASN A 214 -13.89 -23.90 17.65
N GLY A 215 -14.70 -24.89 17.97
CA GLY A 215 -16.12 -24.73 18.21
C GLY A 215 -16.95 -24.61 16.94
N THR A 216 -18.18 -24.19 17.11
CA THR A 216 -19.15 -23.98 16.03
C THR A 216 -19.96 -22.73 16.28
N LEU A 217 -20.09 -21.88 15.27
CA LEU A 217 -20.85 -20.63 15.28
C LEU A 217 -22.15 -20.79 14.51
N ARG A 218 -23.24 -20.27 15.05
CA ARG A 218 -24.60 -20.36 14.45
C ARG A 218 -25.28 -19.00 14.45
N PRO A 219 -26.28 -18.78 13.57
CA PRO A 219 -27.18 -17.64 13.68
C PRO A 219 -27.89 -17.62 15.05
N LYS A 220 -28.07 -16.42 15.61
CA LYS A 220 -28.61 -16.15 16.95
C LYS A 220 -27.70 -16.50 18.14
N ASP A 221 -26.47 -16.95 17.89
CA ASP A 221 -25.46 -17.05 18.95
C ASP A 221 -25.08 -15.67 19.48
N LYS A 222 -24.95 -15.57 20.80
CA LYS A 222 -24.38 -14.39 21.44
C LYS A 222 -22.86 -14.53 21.46
N ILE A 223 -22.20 -13.69 20.71
CA ILE A 223 -20.74 -13.67 20.62
C ILE A 223 -20.15 -12.53 21.45
N ARG A 224 -18.89 -12.71 21.82
CA ARG A 224 -18.05 -11.72 22.47
C ARG A 224 -16.78 -11.55 21.67
N LEU A 225 -16.42 -10.31 21.40
CA LEU A 225 -15.12 -9.91 20.85
C LEU A 225 -14.13 -9.77 22.00
N MET A 226 -13.03 -10.54 21.98
CA MET A 226 -12.18 -10.68 23.17
C MET A 226 -11.35 -9.44 23.45
N ALA A 227 -10.91 -8.71 22.42
CA ALA A 227 -10.09 -7.51 22.58
C ALA A 227 -10.87 -6.33 23.19
N THR A 228 -12.13 -6.15 22.79
CA THR A 228 -12.97 -5.03 23.25
C THR A 228 -13.92 -5.43 24.37
N GLY A 229 -14.18 -6.72 24.53
CA GLY A 229 -15.19 -7.24 25.45
C GLY A 229 -16.63 -7.01 25.00
N ALA A 230 -16.85 -6.44 23.79
CA ALA A 230 -18.17 -6.14 23.25
C ALA A 230 -18.95 -7.42 22.93
N ASN A 231 -20.26 -7.41 23.23
CA ASN A 231 -21.15 -8.55 22.98
C ASN A 231 -22.13 -8.20 21.87
N HIS A 232 -22.28 -9.13 20.93
CA HIS A 232 -23.16 -8.96 19.76
C HIS A 232 -23.96 -10.23 19.52
N LEU A 233 -25.06 -10.10 18.76
CA LEU A 233 -25.88 -11.22 18.34
C LEU A 233 -25.62 -11.52 16.87
N VAL A 234 -25.27 -12.76 16.54
CA VAL A 234 -25.11 -13.19 15.16
C VAL A 234 -26.45 -13.15 14.45
N GLU A 235 -26.58 -12.30 13.46
CA GLU A 235 -27.80 -12.18 12.64
C GLU A 235 -27.73 -13.14 11.46
N GLN A 236 -26.59 -13.15 10.77
CA GLN A 236 -26.36 -13.98 9.59
C GLN A 236 -24.91 -14.43 9.54
N LEU A 237 -24.67 -15.61 8.98
CA LEU A 237 -23.36 -16.11 8.61
C LEU A 237 -23.43 -16.92 7.33
N GLY A 238 -22.28 -17.12 6.69
CA GLY A 238 -22.20 -17.86 5.43
C GLY A 238 -20.81 -17.89 4.85
N VAL A 239 -20.72 -18.26 3.58
CA VAL A 239 -19.49 -18.34 2.80
C VAL A 239 -19.62 -17.58 1.49
N PHE A 240 -18.51 -17.23 0.86
CA PHE A 240 -18.48 -16.68 -0.50
C PHE A 240 -18.16 -17.79 -1.50
N THR A 241 -18.96 -17.92 -2.58
CA THR A 241 -18.83 -18.98 -3.59
C THR A 241 -18.80 -18.50 -5.05
N PRO A 242 -18.12 -17.47 -5.48
CA PRO A 242 -17.76 -16.15 -4.98
C PRO A 242 -18.92 -15.26 -4.47
N LYS A 243 -20.16 -15.56 -4.85
CA LYS A 243 -21.34 -14.85 -4.30
C LYS A 243 -21.58 -15.29 -2.86
N SER A 244 -22.10 -14.38 -2.05
CA SER A 244 -22.45 -14.70 -0.66
C SER A 244 -23.54 -15.79 -0.59
N GLN A 245 -23.30 -16.84 0.17
CA GLN A 245 -24.23 -17.92 0.43
C GLN A 245 -24.39 -18.10 1.94
N SER A 246 -25.61 -17.88 2.44
CA SER A 246 -25.93 -18.10 3.86
C SER A 246 -25.77 -19.57 4.24
N ARG A 247 -25.27 -19.80 5.44
CA ARG A 247 -25.11 -21.13 6.05
C ARG A 247 -25.86 -21.20 7.38
N THR A 248 -26.12 -22.39 7.85
CA THR A 248 -26.74 -22.64 9.17
C THR A 248 -25.73 -22.71 10.30
N SER A 249 -24.47 -22.92 9.98
CA SER A 249 -23.34 -22.93 10.91
C SER A 249 -22.02 -22.74 10.19
N LEU A 250 -21.02 -22.31 10.94
CA LEU A 250 -19.58 -22.36 10.59
C LEU A 250 -18.88 -23.13 11.70
N SER A 251 -18.20 -24.22 11.37
CA SER A 251 -17.52 -25.11 12.32
C SER A 251 -16.00 -24.97 12.22
N ALA A 252 -15.29 -25.54 13.20
CA ALA A 252 -13.84 -25.56 13.21
C ALA A 252 -13.27 -25.96 11.85
N GLY A 253 -12.33 -25.18 11.36
CA GLY A 253 -11.69 -25.33 10.05
C GLY A 253 -12.33 -24.54 8.92
N GLU A 254 -13.54 -24.05 9.05
CA GLU A 254 -14.23 -23.29 8.00
C GLU A 254 -13.88 -21.81 8.04
N VAL A 255 -13.89 -21.19 6.85
CA VAL A 255 -13.74 -19.74 6.64
C VAL A 255 -15.06 -19.20 6.12
N GLY A 256 -15.56 -18.12 6.73
CA GLY A 256 -16.83 -17.55 6.31
C GLY A 256 -17.06 -16.15 6.86
N PHE A 257 -18.15 -15.53 6.41
CA PHE A 257 -18.55 -14.21 6.89
C PHE A 257 -19.55 -14.29 8.04
N VAL A 258 -19.50 -13.29 8.92
CA VAL A 258 -20.41 -13.13 10.06
C VAL A 258 -20.91 -11.69 10.11
N ILE A 259 -22.23 -11.54 10.21
CA ILE A 259 -22.93 -10.27 10.43
C ILE A 259 -23.58 -10.34 11.80
N ALA A 260 -23.24 -9.40 12.67
CA ALA A 260 -23.66 -9.44 14.07
C ALA A 260 -24.20 -8.09 14.59
N GLY A 261 -24.76 -7.26 13.70
CA GLY A 261 -25.36 -5.97 14.05
C GLY A 261 -24.40 -5.00 14.75
N ILE A 262 -23.10 -5.09 14.45
CA ILE A 262 -22.06 -4.23 15.04
C ILE A 262 -22.22 -2.83 14.49
N LYS A 263 -22.43 -1.85 15.38
CA LYS A 263 -22.60 -0.45 15.03
C LYS A 263 -21.34 0.37 15.22
N GLU A 264 -20.52 0.02 16.23
CA GLU A 264 -19.27 0.70 16.51
C GLU A 264 -18.13 0.01 15.76
N LEU A 265 -17.59 0.70 14.77
CA LEU A 265 -16.54 0.18 13.87
C LEU A 265 -15.31 -0.32 14.65
N LYS A 266 -14.94 0.36 15.73
CA LYS A 266 -13.81 -0.02 16.59
C LYS A 266 -13.95 -1.38 17.28
N ASP A 267 -15.17 -1.96 17.34
CA ASP A 267 -15.40 -3.24 18.00
C ASP A 267 -14.93 -4.41 17.12
N ALA A 268 -15.01 -4.31 15.80
CA ALA A 268 -14.69 -5.41 14.88
C ALA A 268 -13.27 -5.29 14.33
N ARG A 269 -12.27 -5.37 15.20
CA ARG A 269 -10.86 -5.26 14.79
C ARG A 269 -10.38 -6.54 14.12
N VAL A 270 -9.62 -6.38 13.05
CA VAL A 270 -8.89 -7.48 12.42
C VAL A 270 -7.84 -8.03 13.39
N GLY A 271 -7.74 -9.36 13.48
CA GLY A 271 -6.88 -10.06 14.42
C GLY A 271 -7.52 -10.31 15.79
N ASP A 272 -8.75 -9.83 16.04
CA ASP A 272 -9.48 -10.15 17.27
C ASP A 272 -10.03 -11.58 17.23
N THR A 273 -10.36 -12.09 18.39
CA THR A 273 -10.98 -13.41 18.58
C THR A 273 -12.46 -13.26 18.91
N VAL A 274 -13.28 -13.91 18.11
CA VAL A 274 -14.71 -14.10 18.38
C VAL A 274 -14.88 -15.34 19.23
N THR A 275 -15.55 -15.21 20.38
CA THR A 275 -15.90 -16.33 21.26
C THR A 275 -17.37 -16.29 21.66
N SER A 276 -17.85 -17.33 22.34
CA SER A 276 -19.22 -17.34 22.89
C SER A 276 -19.32 -16.41 24.10
N ALA A 277 -20.32 -15.54 24.13
CA ALA A 277 -20.57 -14.69 25.31
C ALA A 277 -21.01 -15.49 26.54
N GLN A 278 -21.63 -16.66 26.34
CA GLN A 278 -22.12 -17.52 27.42
C GLN A 278 -21.06 -18.48 27.96
N ASN A 279 -20.20 -18.99 27.09
CA ASN A 279 -19.09 -19.89 27.42
C ASN A 279 -17.83 -19.47 26.70
N PRO A 280 -17.17 -18.36 27.17
CA PRO A 280 -16.04 -17.82 26.47
C PRO A 280 -14.84 -18.75 26.55
N ALA A 281 -14.00 -18.70 25.53
CA ALA A 281 -12.68 -19.33 25.53
C ALA A 281 -11.78 -18.65 26.57
N ASP A 282 -10.85 -19.42 27.10
CA ASP A 282 -9.94 -18.95 28.15
C ASP A 282 -8.82 -18.06 27.58
N GLU A 283 -8.43 -18.30 26.31
CA GLU A 283 -7.37 -17.59 25.63
C GLU A 283 -7.84 -17.14 24.23
N ALA A 284 -7.32 -15.98 23.80
CA ALA A 284 -7.52 -15.52 22.44
C ALA A 284 -6.63 -16.31 21.46
N VAL A 285 -7.08 -16.45 20.22
CA VAL A 285 -6.20 -16.92 19.13
C VAL A 285 -5.10 -15.88 18.94
N PRO A 286 -3.85 -16.28 18.68
CA PRO A 286 -2.80 -15.31 18.34
C PRO A 286 -3.24 -14.40 17.21
N GLY A 287 -3.25 -13.10 17.49
CA GLY A 287 -3.61 -12.08 16.51
C GLY A 287 -2.45 -11.74 15.58
N PHE A 288 -2.65 -10.74 14.74
CA PHE A 288 -1.63 -10.28 13.81
C PHE A 288 -0.68 -9.29 14.48
N LYS A 289 0.57 -9.23 13.99
CA LYS A 289 1.52 -8.20 14.41
C LYS A 289 0.99 -6.83 13.95
N GLU A 290 1.13 -5.83 14.81
CA GLU A 290 0.80 -4.46 14.46
C GLU A 290 1.81 -3.94 13.43
N VAL A 291 1.29 -3.42 12.32
CA VAL A 291 2.12 -2.88 11.25
C VAL A 291 2.30 -1.39 11.46
N LYS A 292 3.54 -0.93 11.44
CA LYS A 292 3.85 0.50 11.54
C LYS A 292 3.89 1.12 10.15
N PRO A 293 3.27 2.29 9.96
CA PRO A 293 3.39 3.04 8.72
C PRO A 293 4.86 3.37 8.42
N GLN A 294 5.22 3.32 7.15
CA GLN A 294 6.55 3.68 6.68
C GLN A 294 6.57 5.09 6.08
N GLY A 295 5.49 5.48 5.40
CA GLY A 295 5.30 6.83 4.88
C GLY A 295 4.13 7.54 5.54
N ILE A 296 4.22 8.86 5.67
CA ILE A 296 3.20 9.69 6.28
C ILE A 296 2.87 10.85 5.35
N ALA A 297 1.58 11.06 5.07
CA ALA A 297 1.12 12.21 4.29
C ALA A 297 -0.09 12.88 4.95
N GLY A 298 -0.27 14.17 4.66
CA GLY A 298 -1.46 14.90 5.06
C GLY A 298 -2.58 14.72 4.04
N LEU A 299 -3.79 14.49 4.50
CA LEU A 299 -5.02 14.41 3.72
C LEU A 299 -5.95 15.55 4.14
N TYR A 300 -6.25 16.45 3.22
CA TYR A 300 -7.07 17.63 3.49
C TYR A 300 -8.24 17.67 2.50
N PRO A 301 -9.48 17.91 2.98
CA PRO A 301 -10.59 18.09 2.06
C PRO A 301 -10.45 19.43 1.32
N VAL A 302 -10.78 19.46 0.04
CA VAL A 302 -10.80 20.71 -0.76
C VAL A 302 -11.78 21.72 -0.15
N GLU A 303 -12.94 21.26 0.29
CA GLU A 303 -13.94 22.05 0.98
C GLU A 303 -13.87 21.82 2.50
N SER A 304 -13.60 22.85 3.28
CA SER A 304 -13.42 22.76 4.73
C SER A 304 -14.64 22.24 5.50
N ASN A 305 -15.84 22.33 4.93
CA ASN A 305 -17.08 21.75 5.48
C ASN A 305 -17.14 20.22 5.40
N GLN A 306 -16.25 19.59 4.62
CA GLN A 306 -16.18 18.13 4.45
C GLN A 306 -15.25 17.43 5.46
N TYR A 307 -14.70 18.14 6.45
CA TYR A 307 -13.80 17.56 7.44
C TYR A 307 -14.41 16.36 8.20
N ASP A 308 -15.66 16.50 8.69
CA ASP A 308 -16.34 15.42 9.41
C ASP A 308 -16.65 14.23 8.48
N ALA A 309 -17.02 14.49 7.23
CA ALA A 309 -17.25 13.45 6.23
C ALA A 309 -15.96 12.67 5.91
N LEU A 310 -14.83 13.38 5.82
CA LEU A 310 -13.52 12.75 5.62
C LEU A 310 -13.13 11.88 6.82
N ARG A 311 -13.36 12.35 8.05
CA ARG A 311 -13.12 11.55 9.26
C ARG A 311 -13.91 10.25 9.23
N ASP A 312 -15.21 10.33 8.90
CA ASP A 312 -16.08 9.15 8.85
C ASP A 312 -15.67 8.19 7.73
N ALA A 313 -15.25 8.71 6.57
CA ALA A 313 -14.73 7.90 5.47
C ALA A 313 -13.43 7.18 5.85
N LEU A 314 -12.47 7.89 6.45
CA LEU A 314 -11.22 7.30 6.95
C LEU A 314 -11.47 6.23 8.01
N THR A 315 -12.41 6.45 8.93
CA THR A 315 -12.77 5.47 9.96
C THR A 315 -13.35 4.19 9.36
N LYS A 316 -14.21 4.31 8.34
CA LYS A 316 -14.76 3.17 7.61
C LYS A 316 -13.69 2.43 6.81
N LEU A 317 -12.78 3.18 6.19
CA LEU A 317 -11.69 2.62 5.42
C LEU A 317 -10.69 1.88 6.30
N GLN A 318 -10.36 2.43 7.48
CA GLN A 318 -9.47 1.80 8.48
C GLN A 318 -9.98 0.45 8.97
N LEU A 319 -11.30 0.24 9.03
CA LEU A 319 -11.87 -1.07 9.38
C LEU A 319 -11.44 -2.15 8.38
N ASN A 320 -11.36 -1.78 7.13
CA ASN A 320 -11.03 -2.64 6.01
C ASN A 320 -9.51 -2.71 5.74
N ASP A 321 -8.81 -1.67 6.14
CA ASP A 321 -7.37 -1.49 5.96
C ASP A 321 -6.72 -1.17 7.31
N ALA A 322 -6.33 -2.21 8.02
CA ALA A 322 -5.77 -2.05 9.36
C ALA A 322 -4.34 -1.46 9.37
N ALA A 323 -3.72 -1.31 8.20
CA ALA A 323 -2.44 -0.62 8.06
C ALA A 323 -2.63 0.91 8.03
N LEU A 324 -3.82 1.39 7.63
CA LEU A 324 -4.14 2.81 7.62
C LEU A 324 -4.26 3.34 9.06
N GLN A 325 -3.38 4.24 9.43
CA GLN A 325 -3.44 4.98 10.68
C GLN A 325 -3.65 6.45 10.38
N PHE A 326 -4.47 7.16 11.13
CA PHE A 326 -4.68 8.58 10.92
C PHE A 326 -4.95 9.33 12.22
N GLU A 327 -4.53 10.59 12.24
CA GLU A 327 -4.72 11.51 13.35
C GLU A 327 -5.13 12.88 12.82
N PRO A 328 -5.95 13.66 13.58
CA PRO A 328 -6.26 15.04 13.23
C PRO A 328 -5.00 15.88 13.07
N GLU A 329 -4.94 16.67 12.01
CA GLU A 329 -3.87 17.64 11.77
C GLU A 329 -4.41 18.97 11.31
N VAL A 330 -3.68 20.04 11.61
CA VAL A 330 -4.00 21.39 11.15
C VAL A 330 -2.80 21.96 10.41
N SER A 331 -3.00 22.31 9.14
CA SER A 331 -2.04 23.04 8.33
C SER A 331 -2.44 24.52 8.28
N GLN A 332 -1.47 25.42 8.37
CA GLN A 332 -1.72 26.86 8.21
C GLN A 332 -2.17 27.19 6.78
N ALA A 333 -1.69 26.42 5.79
CA ALA A 333 -2.01 26.62 4.38
C ALA A 333 -3.32 25.92 3.96
N LEU A 334 -3.60 24.71 4.47
CA LEU A 334 -4.67 23.85 4.00
C LEU A 334 -5.85 23.72 4.99
N GLY A 335 -5.70 24.22 6.22
CA GLY A 335 -6.73 24.15 7.24
C GLY A 335 -6.77 22.81 7.99
N PHE A 336 -7.97 22.37 8.35
CA PHE A 336 -8.17 21.11 9.09
C PHE A 336 -8.16 19.91 8.15
N GLY A 337 -7.43 18.88 8.55
CA GLY A 337 -7.30 17.62 7.83
C GLY A 337 -6.83 16.49 8.74
N PHE A 338 -6.23 15.48 8.14
CA PHE A 338 -5.71 14.33 8.85
C PHE A 338 -4.29 14.02 8.36
N ARG A 339 -3.43 13.67 9.30
CA ARG A 339 -2.16 13.02 9.02
C ARG A 339 -2.43 11.53 8.95
N ALA A 340 -2.11 10.91 7.83
CA ALA A 340 -2.33 9.50 7.59
C ALA A 340 -1.00 8.78 7.33
N GLY A 341 -0.88 7.59 7.89
CA GLY A 341 0.27 6.71 7.72
C GLY A 341 -0.03 5.61 6.70
N PHE A 342 0.95 5.32 5.84
CA PHE A 342 0.85 4.39 4.72
C PHE A 342 2.03 3.42 4.70
N LEU A 343 1.86 2.25 4.08
CA LEU A 343 2.92 1.25 3.92
C LEU A 343 3.89 1.60 2.77
N GLY A 344 3.41 2.37 1.78
CA GLY A 344 4.19 2.81 0.63
C GLY A 344 3.38 3.76 -0.24
N LEU A 345 3.95 4.16 -1.40
CA LEU A 345 3.28 5.06 -2.34
C LEU A 345 2.04 4.46 -2.97
N LEU A 346 2.10 3.20 -3.38
CA LEU A 346 0.96 2.51 -3.98
C LEU A 346 -0.20 2.41 -2.98
N HIS A 347 0.12 2.11 -1.71
CA HIS A 347 -0.89 2.10 -0.65
C HIS A 347 -1.54 3.49 -0.48
N MET A 348 -0.74 4.56 -0.47
CA MET A 348 -1.24 5.94 -0.39
C MET A 348 -2.17 6.29 -1.57
N ASP A 349 -1.76 5.99 -2.79
CA ASP A 349 -2.55 6.25 -3.99
C ASP A 349 -3.89 5.50 -3.96
N ILE A 350 -3.86 4.23 -3.52
CA ILE A 350 -5.07 3.41 -3.42
C ILE A 350 -6.02 3.96 -2.36
N VAL A 351 -5.51 4.35 -1.19
CA VAL A 351 -6.34 4.97 -0.13
C VAL A 351 -6.96 6.27 -0.64
N GLN A 352 -6.18 7.12 -1.33
CA GLN A 352 -6.70 8.35 -1.91
C GLN A 352 -7.79 8.07 -2.95
N GLU A 353 -7.54 7.19 -3.93
CA GLU A 353 -8.54 6.86 -4.95
C GLU A 353 -9.80 6.22 -4.36
N ARG A 354 -9.67 5.40 -3.33
CA ARG A 354 -10.83 4.84 -2.62
C ARG A 354 -11.66 5.93 -1.92
N LEU A 355 -11.01 6.89 -1.25
CA LEU A 355 -11.70 8.03 -0.64
C LEU A 355 -12.42 8.87 -1.70
N GLU A 356 -11.82 9.09 -2.86
CA GLU A 356 -12.42 9.84 -3.97
C GLU A 356 -13.60 9.07 -4.60
N ARG A 357 -13.45 7.77 -4.91
CA ARG A 357 -14.44 6.97 -5.66
C ARG A 357 -15.55 6.41 -4.77
N GLU A 358 -15.22 5.83 -3.61
CA GLU A 358 -16.18 5.15 -2.74
C GLU A 358 -16.93 6.14 -1.83
N TYR A 359 -16.27 7.24 -1.44
CA TYR A 359 -16.83 8.23 -0.49
C TYR A 359 -17.05 9.62 -1.10
N ASN A 360 -16.75 9.79 -2.40
CA ASN A 360 -16.94 11.04 -3.15
C ASN A 360 -16.26 12.25 -2.46
N MET A 361 -15.01 12.06 -2.04
CA MET A 361 -14.21 13.07 -1.35
C MET A 361 -13.21 13.70 -2.32
N ASP A 362 -13.23 15.02 -2.46
CA ASP A 362 -12.18 15.76 -3.18
C ASP A 362 -11.07 16.11 -2.18
N LEU A 363 -9.84 15.59 -2.41
CA LEU A 363 -8.74 15.65 -1.46
C LEU A 363 -7.51 16.39 -2.00
N ILE A 364 -6.83 17.09 -1.09
CA ILE A 364 -5.46 17.55 -1.29
C ILE A 364 -4.56 16.64 -0.47
N THR A 365 -3.65 15.94 -1.14
CA THR A 365 -2.66 15.08 -0.50
C THR A 365 -1.31 15.78 -0.51
N THR A 366 -0.62 15.84 0.63
CA THR A 366 0.76 16.34 0.68
C THR A 366 1.74 15.26 0.26
N ALA A 367 2.97 15.67 -0.09
CA ALA A 367 4.02 14.70 -0.36
C ALA A 367 4.30 13.83 0.87
N PRO A 368 4.49 12.51 0.71
CA PRO A 368 4.81 11.63 1.82
C PRO A 368 6.17 11.99 2.41
N SER A 369 6.26 11.86 3.72
CA SER A 369 7.48 11.96 4.51
C SER A 369 7.67 10.70 5.34
N VAL A 370 8.88 10.50 5.83
CA VAL A 370 9.20 9.41 6.75
C VAL A 370 9.26 9.93 8.19
N VAL A 371 9.22 9.02 9.15
CA VAL A 371 9.40 9.36 10.56
C VAL A 371 10.89 9.50 10.85
N TYR A 372 11.30 10.65 11.36
CA TYR A 372 12.67 10.89 11.82
C TYR A 372 12.73 10.79 13.35
N GLU A 373 13.83 10.26 13.88
CA GLU A 373 14.16 10.40 15.29
C GLU A 373 15.07 11.60 15.49
N VAL A 374 14.70 12.49 16.41
CA VAL A 374 15.49 13.66 16.76
C VAL A 374 15.96 13.52 18.21
N LEU A 375 17.25 13.37 18.40
CA LEU A 375 17.88 13.46 19.71
C LEU A 375 18.05 14.94 20.03
N GLN A 376 17.45 15.39 21.12
CA GLN A 376 17.56 16.76 21.58
C GLN A 376 18.76 16.93 22.52
N THR A 377 19.20 18.18 22.68
CA THR A 377 20.34 18.56 23.55
C THR A 377 20.11 18.23 25.03
N ASP A 378 18.86 18.03 25.45
CA ASP A 378 18.48 17.57 26.80
C ASP A 378 18.47 16.04 26.95
N GLY A 379 18.82 15.28 25.91
CA GLY A 379 18.85 13.83 25.86
C GLY A 379 17.50 13.17 25.54
N THR A 380 16.44 13.95 25.28
CA THR A 380 15.14 13.38 24.87
C THR A 380 15.14 13.00 23.41
N VAL A 381 14.47 11.87 23.07
CA VAL A 381 14.26 11.43 21.68
C VAL A 381 12.83 11.74 21.30
N VAL A 382 12.66 12.51 20.22
CA VAL A 382 11.36 12.90 19.68
C VAL A 382 11.21 12.33 18.27
N HIS A 383 10.08 11.70 18.00
CA HIS A 383 9.72 11.26 16.66
C HIS A 383 9.07 12.40 15.90
N VAL A 384 9.64 12.77 14.76
CA VAL A 384 9.16 13.85 13.89
C VAL A 384 8.61 13.26 12.61
N GLU A 385 7.31 13.36 12.46
CA GLU A 385 6.55 12.83 11.33
C GLU A 385 6.16 13.94 10.33
N ASN A 386 6.13 15.20 10.80
CA ASN A 386 5.85 16.37 9.97
C ASN A 386 7.06 17.31 9.97
N PRO A 387 7.63 17.63 8.81
CA PRO A 387 8.79 18.53 8.72
C PRO A 387 8.60 19.88 9.43
N SER A 388 7.37 20.39 9.46
CA SER A 388 7.06 21.67 10.13
C SER A 388 7.21 21.62 11.66
N LYS A 389 7.13 20.39 12.25
CA LYS A 389 7.27 20.14 13.68
C LYS A 389 8.71 19.86 14.12
N LEU A 390 9.68 19.91 13.20
CA LEU A 390 11.08 19.74 13.56
C LEU A 390 11.49 20.79 14.62
N PRO A 391 12.09 20.36 15.74
CA PRO A 391 12.57 21.28 16.77
C PRO A 391 13.51 22.37 16.22
N PRO A 392 13.66 23.53 16.89
CA PRO A 392 14.66 24.52 16.54
C PRO A 392 16.06 23.92 16.54
N VAL A 393 16.91 24.38 15.62
CA VAL A 393 18.25 23.82 15.38
C VAL A 393 19.14 23.82 16.64
N ASP A 394 18.98 24.82 17.52
CA ASP A 394 19.70 24.96 18.79
C ASP A 394 19.32 23.90 19.83
N LYS A 395 18.19 23.22 19.65
CA LYS A 395 17.72 22.13 20.50
C LYS A 395 18.01 20.73 19.93
N ILE A 396 18.55 20.64 18.73
CA ILE A 396 18.84 19.38 18.06
C ILE A 396 20.31 19.02 18.29
N ASP A 397 20.56 17.82 18.84
CA ASP A 397 21.90 17.23 18.91
C ASP A 397 22.15 16.37 17.67
N GLU A 398 21.21 15.48 17.35
CA GLU A 398 21.34 14.55 16.22
C GLU A 398 19.96 14.28 15.57
N ILE A 399 19.93 14.16 14.25
CA ILE A 399 18.77 13.67 13.52
C ILE A 399 19.10 12.30 12.95
N ARG A 400 18.22 11.34 13.16
CA ARG A 400 18.31 9.98 12.63
C ARG A 400 17.23 9.72 11.62
N GLU A 401 17.62 9.19 10.47
CA GLU A 401 16.70 8.75 9.43
C GLU A 401 16.50 7.22 9.47
N PRO A 402 15.32 6.71 9.09
CA PRO A 402 15.08 5.28 8.97
C PRO A 402 15.85 4.72 7.79
N ILE A 403 16.54 3.61 8.02
CA ILE A 403 17.29 2.85 7.02
C ILE A 403 16.62 1.50 6.84
N ASP A 404 16.37 1.14 5.58
CA ASP A 404 15.82 -0.14 5.20
C ASP A 404 16.87 -1.04 4.53
N THR A 405 16.73 -2.34 4.76
CA THR A 405 17.41 -3.35 3.95
C THR A 405 16.57 -3.61 2.71
N VAL A 406 17.11 -3.29 1.55
CA VAL A 406 16.44 -3.44 0.26
C VAL A 406 17.05 -4.60 -0.49
N THR A 407 16.22 -5.56 -0.85
CA THR A 407 16.57 -6.74 -1.65
C THR A 407 16.04 -6.56 -3.07
N ILE A 408 16.90 -6.60 -4.07
CA ILE A 408 16.55 -6.38 -5.47
C ILE A 408 16.95 -7.61 -6.28
N PHE A 409 16.02 -8.13 -7.07
CA PHE A 409 16.28 -9.13 -8.10
C PHE A 409 16.24 -8.45 -9.47
N VAL A 410 17.28 -8.67 -10.26
CA VAL A 410 17.44 -8.01 -11.55
C VAL A 410 18.24 -8.87 -12.52
N PRO A 411 17.88 -8.95 -13.83
CA PRO A 411 18.69 -9.60 -14.84
C PRO A 411 20.09 -8.95 -14.94
N ASP A 412 21.11 -9.75 -15.26
CA ASP A 412 22.51 -9.35 -15.30
C ASP A 412 22.77 -8.11 -16.18
N GLU A 413 22.04 -7.95 -17.29
CA GLU A 413 22.15 -6.83 -18.21
C GLU A 413 21.79 -5.45 -17.58
N TYR A 414 20.97 -5.43 -16.53
CA TYR A 414 20.52 -4.19 -15.85
C TYR A 414 21.23 -3.91 -14.54
N VAL A 415 22.08 -4.82 -14.05
CA VAL A 415 22.75 -4.70 -12.73
C VAL A 415 23.47 -3.36 -12.58
N GLY A 416 24.25 -2.94 -13.59
CA GLY A 416 24.99 -1.70 -13.54
C GLY A 416 24.11 -0.45 -13.40
N ALA A 417 22.94 -0.44 -14.07
CA ALA A 417 21.99 0.66 -13.98
C ALA A 417 21.34 0.73 -12.59
N VAL A 418 20.94 -0.41 -12.03
CA VAL A 418 20.34 -0.50 -10.69
C VAL A 418 21.36 -0.15 -9.61
N MET A 419 22.59 -0.65 -9.71
CA MET A 419 23.65 -0.28 -8.76
C MET A 419 23.91 1.24 -8.74
N LYS A 420 23.91 1.87 -9.92
CA LYS A 420 24.03 3.32 -10.02
C LYS A 420 22.87 4.03 -9.36
N LEU A 421 21.62 3.58 -9.60
CA LEU A 421 20.44 4.14 -8.95
C LEU A 421 20.56 4.06 -7.42
N CYS A 422 20.96 2.90 -6.89
CA CYS A 422 21.16 2.71 -5.44
C CYS A 422 22.22 3.67 -4.88
N GLN A 423 23.34 3.86 -5.59
CA GLN A 423 24.39 4.80 -5.20
C GLN A 423 23.91 6.26 -5.22
N ASP A 424 23.18 6.66 -6.26
CA ASP A 424 22.59 8.01 -6.39
C ASP A 424 21.61 8.30 -5.24
N LYS A 425 20.97 7.25 -4.71
CA LYS A 425 20.04 7.27 -3.57
C LYS A 425 20.72 6.98 -2.22
N ARG A 426 22.03 7.18 -2.12
CA ARG A 426 22.84 7.01 -0.89
C ARG A 426 22.87 5.57 -0.35
N GLY A 427 22.63 4.59 -1.21
CA GLY A 427 22.63 3.19 -0.82
C GLY A 427 24.02 2.63 -0.53
N ILE A 428 24.11 1.77 0.47
CA ILE A 428 25.30 1.02 0.83
C ILE A 428 25.06 -0.44 0.44
N GLN A 429 25.85 -0.96 -0.50
CA GLN A 429 25.76 -2.35 -0.92
C GLN A 429 26.26 -3.27 0.20
N THR A 430 25.46 -4.25 0.58
CA THR A 430 25.79 -5.24 1.61
C THR A 430 26.03 -6.62 1.02
N ASN A 431 25.32 -6.98 -0.05
CA ASN A 431 25.49 -8.25 -0.73
C ASN A 431 25.27 -8.16 -2.24
N LEU A 432 25.92 -9.08 -2.96
CA LEU A 432 25.74 -9.30 -4.39
C LEU A 432 25.91 -10.79 -4.67
N ALA A 433 24.89 -11.45 -5.16
CA ALA A 433 24.94 -12.87 -5.52
C ALA A 433 24.37 -13.07 -6.93
N TYR A 434 24.97 -13.99 -7.68
CA TYR A 434 24.51 -14.38 -9.02
C TYR A 434 23.83 -15.74 -8.95
N HIS A 435 22.60 -15.81 -9.44
CA HIS A 435 21.80 -17.03 -9.55
C HIS A 435 21.39 -17.20 -11.02
N GLY A 436 22.19 -17.94 -11.77
CA GLY A 436 21.96 -18.10 -13.21
C GLY A 436 22.02 -16.76 -13.96
N ARG A 437 20.88 -16.31 -14.51
CA ARG A 437 20.74 -15.02 -15.20
C ARG A 437 20.20 -13.90 -14.31
N GLN A 438 19.74 -14.24 -13.11
CA GLN A 438 19.26 -13.27 -12.13
C GLN A 438 20.39 -12.90 -11.17
N VAL A 439 20.41 -11.64 -10.78
CA VAL A 439 21.35 -11.10 -9.81
C VAL A 439 20.58 -10.59 -8.60
N HIS A 440 20.98 -11.05 -7.46
CA HIS A 440 20.43 -10.64 -6.16
C HIS A 440 21.33 -9.58 -5.55
N LEU A 441 20.81 -8.38 -5.42
CA LEU A 441 21.47 -7.22 -4.81
C LEU A 441 20.82 -6.94 -3.46
N THR A 442 21.63 -6.72 -2.43
CA THR A 442 21.13 -6.23 -1.15
C THR A 442 21.81 -4.90 -0.81
N TYR A 443 21.00 -3.90 -0.52
CA TYR A 443 21.43 -2.56 -0.15
C TYR A 443 20.80 -2.13 1.18
N GLU A 444 21.52 -1.27 1.89
CA GLU A 444 20.93 -0.43 2.93
C GLU A 444 20.63 0.92 2.31
N LEU A 445 19.37 1.31 2.29
CA LEU A 445 18.90 2.56 1.69
C LEU A 445 18.11 3.37 2.71
N PRO A 446 18.26 4.69 2.74
CA PRO A 446 17.35 5.54 3.51
C PRO A 446 15.93 5.44 2.98
N LEU A 447 14.97 5.18 3.85
CA LEU A 447 13.56 5.04 3.48
C LEU A 447 13.02 6.27 2.74
N ALA A 448 13.47 7.47 3.12
CA ALA A 448 13.11 8.72 2.44
C ALA A 448 13.48 8.77 0.96
N GLU A 449 14.51 8.02 0.54
CA GLU A 449 14.92 7.92 -0.87
C GLU A 449 14.14 6.84 -1.63
N ILE A 450 13.54 5.87 -0.91
CA ILE A 450 12.73 4.79 -1.48
C ILE A 450 11.31 5.28 -1.77
N VAL A 451 10.70 5.94 -0.78
CA VAL A 451 9.27 6.31 -0.79
C VAL A 451 8.90 7.26 -1.94
N LEU A 452 9.83 8.03 -2.49
CA LEU A 452 9.52 9.05 -3.49
C LEU A 452 9.37 8.47 -4.92
N ASP A 453 10.44 7.97 -5.50
CA ASP A 453 10.48 7.61 -6.93
C ASP A 453 11.37 6.39 -7.26
N PHE A 454 11.93 5.76 -6.24
CA PHE A 454 12.93 4.71 -6.44
C PHE A 454 12.36 3.51 -7.22
N PHE A 455 11.18 3.03 -6.83
CA PHE A 455 10.53 1.89 -7.47
C PHE A 455 10.22 2.15 -8.94
N ASP A 456 9.63 3.30 -9.25
CA ASP A 456 9.25 3.66 -10.62
C ASP A 456 10.48 3.81 -11.52
N ARG A 457 11.54 4.44 -11.02
CA ARG A 457 12.80 4.58 -11.74
C ARG A 457 13.47 3.22 -11.96
N MET A 458 13.49 2.37 -10.95
CA MET A 458 14.02 1.02 -11.07
C MET A 458 13.26 0.23 -12.14
N LYS A 459 11.93 0.24 -12.10
CA LYS A 459 11.08 -0.43 -13.11
C LYS A 459 11.29 0.14 -14.51
N SER A 460 11.32 1.46 -14.65
CA SER A 460 11.54 2.13 -15.95
C SER A 460 12.89 1.75 -16.58
N MET A 461 13.99 1.84 -15.83
CA MET A 461 15.32 1.55 -16.36
C MET A 461 15.59 0.09 -16.64
N THR A 462 14.84 -0.81 -16.03
CA THR A 462 14.94 -2.27 -16.22
C THR A 462 13.82 -2.83 -17.10
N ARG A 463 13.04 -1.98 -17.76
CA ARG A 463 11.89 -2.37 -18.60
C ARG A 463 10.87 -3.26 -17.85
N GLY A 464 10.74 -3.06 -16.54
CA GLY A 464 9.85 -3.82 -15.69
C GLY A 464 10.42 -5.14 -15.14
N TYR A 465 11.64 -5.53 -15.52
CA TYR A 465 12.21 -6.83 -15.11
C TYR A 465 12.78 -6.85 -13.69
N ALA A 466 13.16 -5.70 -13.10
CA ALA A 466 13.62 -5.69 -11.72
C ALA A 466 12.46 -5.74 -10.74
N SER A 467 12.62 -6.51 -9.68
CA SER A 467 11.73 -6.53 -8.52
C SER A 467 12.50 -6.17 -7.25
N MET A 468 11.80 -5.63 -6.26
CA MET A 468 12.39 -5.30 -4.97
C MET A 468 11.44 -5.61 -3.82
N ASP A 469 12.06 -5.88 -2.70
CA ASP A 469 11.44 -5.94 -1.39
C ASP A 469 12.28 -5.13 -0.40
N TYR A 470 11.66 -4.61 0.67
CA TYR A 470 12.37 -3.81 1.64
C TYR A 470 11.83 -4.03 3.05
N GLU A 471 12.72 -3.99 4.03
CA GLU A 471 12.42 -4.22 5.44
C GLU A 471 13.15 -3.18 6.29
N PHE A 472 12.45 -2.61 7.27
CA PHE A 472 13.05 -1.67 8.22
C PHE A 472 14.20 -2.33 8.99
N LYS A 473 15.34 -1.67 9.00
CA LYS A 473 16.53 -2.11 9.70
C LYS A 473 16.78 -1.35 11.01
N GLU A 474 17.00 -0.05 10.90
CA GLU A 474 17.38 0.79 12.05
C GLU A 474 17.21 2.28 11.77
N TYR A 475 17.25 3.08 12.82
CA TYR A 475 17.47 4.52 12.70
C TYR A 475 18.97 4.85 12.74
N ARG A 476 19.45 5.66 11.79
CA ARG A 476 20.86 6.03 11.63
C ARG A 476 21.03 7.53 11.57
N ALA A 477 22.03 8.06 12.31
CA ALA A 477 22.42 9.47 12.25
C ALA A 477 22.70 9.94 10.82
N SER A 478 22.12 11.07 10.43
CA SER A 478 22.26 11.61 9.09
C SER A 478 22.25 13.13 9.08
N ASP A 479 23.01 13.73 8.14
CA ASP A 479 23.04 15.18 7.96
C ASP A 479 21.87 15.65 7.10
N VAL A 480 20.67 15.57 7.66
CA VAL A 480 19.44 16.03 7.04
C VAL A 480 19.05 17.42 7.55
N VAL A 481 18.42 18.21 6.68
CA VAL A 481 18.01 19.58 6.96
C VAL A 481 16.58 19.82 6.50
N ARG A 482 15.86 20.67 7.21
CA ARG A 482 14.53 21.13 6.77
C ARG A 482 14.70 22.20 5.69
N VAL A 483 14.04 21.96 4.56
CA VAL A 483 13.88 22.92 3.46
C VAL A 483 12.45 23.46 3.50
N ASP A 484 12.31 24.76 3.74
CA ASP A 484 11.05 25.46 3.76
C ASP A 484 10.80 26.16 2.42
N MET A 485 9.57 26.08 1.90
CA MET A 485 9.13 26.83 0.75
C MET A 485 8.38 28.08 1.18
N LEU A 486 8.85 29.24 0.70
CA LEU A 486 8.23 30.55 0.98
C LEU A 486 7.60 31.09 -0.29
N ILE A 487 6.33 31.48 -0.21
CA ILE A 487 5.59 32.12 -1.29
C ILE A 487 5.25 33.55 -0.86
N ASN A 488 5.80 34.52 -1.57
CA ASN A 488 5.77 35.94 -1.20
C ASN A 488 6.37 36.28 0.18
N GLY A 489 7.21 35.41 0.71
CA GLY A 489 7.82 35.55 2.03
C GLY A 489 7.11 34.77 3.14
N ASP A 490 5.90 34.28 2.87
CA ASP A 490 5.14 33.46 3.82
C ASP A 490 5.52 31.99 3.64
N ARG A 491 5.81 31.29 4.73
CA ARG A 491 6.14 29.87 4.72
C ARG A 491 4.88 29.04 4.51
N VAL A 492 4.95 28.11 3.56
CA VAL A 492 3.90 27.12 3.30
C VAL A 492 4.33 25.80 3.96
N ASP A 493 3.75 25.50 5.11
CA ASP A 493 4.08 24.34 5.94
C ASP A 493 3.90 23.01 5.21
N ALA A 494 2.86 22.89 4.41
CA ALA A 494 2.55 21.71 3.59
C ALA A 494 3.57 21.43 2.47
N LEU A 495 4.45 22.38 2.14
CA LEU A 495 5.52 22.24 1.16
C LEU A 495 6.91 22.13 1.81
N SER A 496 6.99 22.08 3.14
CA SER A 496 8.24 21.86 3.85
C SER A 496 8.67 20.39 3.72
N SER A 497 9.97 20.14 3.57
CA SER A 497 10.54 18.80 3.44
C SER A 497 11.83 18.66 4.25
N ILE A 498 12.15 17.44 4.68
CA ILE A 498 13.44 17.10 5.29
C ILE A 498 14.26 16.39 4.22
N LEU A 499 15.42 16.92 3.89
CA LEU A 499 16.30 16.45 2.81
C LEU A 499 17.73 16.32 3.32
N HIS A 500 18.49 15.38 2.76
CA HIS A 500 19.91 15.30 3.04
C HIS A 500 20.62 16.57 2.53
N ARG A 501 21.53 17.11 3.34
CA ARG A 501 22.18 18.41 3.08
C ARG A 501 22.88 18.48 1.71
N SER A 502 23.49 17.39 1.26
CA SER A 502 24.13 17.33 -0.06
C SER A 502 23.18 17.61 -1.22
N ASN A 503 21.91 17.20 -1.10
CA ASN A 503 20.90 17.31 -2.15
C ASN A 503 19.93 18.48 -1.94
N ALA A 504 19.95 19.10 -0.75
CA ALA A 504 18.97 20.10 -0.36
C ALA A 504 18.92 21.32 -1.30
N ILE A 505 20.08 21.79 -1.76
CA ILE A 505 20.16 22.95 -2.68
C ILE A 505 19.60 22.59 -4.05
N PHE A 506 19.95 21.42 -4.58
CA PHE A 506 19.49 20.96 -5.89
C PHE A 506 17.97 20.73 -5.87
N ARG A 507 17.49 19.96 -4.90
CA ARG A 507 16.06 19.67 -4.74
C ARG A 507 15.23 20.92 -4.42
N GLY A 508 15.73 21.81 -3.58
CA GLY A 508 15.06 23.09 -3.30
C GLY A 508 14.90 23.96 -4.55
N ARG A 509 15.90 23.97 -5.44
CA ARG A 509 15.81 24.67 -6.73
C ARG A 509 14.79 24.01 -7.66
N GLU A 510 14.83 22.71 -7.79
CA GLU A 510 13.91 21.92 -8.62
C GLU A 510 12.44 22.15 -8.18
N ILE A 511 12.15 22.05 -6.89
CA ILE A 511 10.82 22.31 -6.33
C ILE A 511 10.39 23.76 -6.63
N ALA A 512 11.26 24.75 -6.44
CA ALA A 512 10.95 26.14 -6.73
C ALA A 512 10.65 26.37 -8.22
N GLN A 513 11.38 25.73 -9.14
CA GLN A 513 11.12 25.79 -10.58
C GLN A 513 9.78 25.17 -10.96
N ARG A 514 9.43 24.02 -10.39
CA ARG A 514 8.14 23.38 -10.61
C ARG A 514 6.98 24.21 -10.09
N LEU A 515 7.07 24.68 -8.86
CA LEU A 515 6.07 25.60 -8.31
C LEU A 515 5.85 26.83 -9.19
N ARG A 516 6.93 27.34 -9.79
CA ARG A 516 6.82 28.43 -10.78
C ARG A 516 6.00 28.05 -12.01
N SER A 517 6.07 26.81 -12.48
CA SER A 517 5.29 26.34 -13.63
C SER A 517 3.82 26.09 -13.28
N LEU A 518 3.55 25.63 -12.07
CA LEU A 518 2.22 25.25 -11.59
C LEU A 518 1.41 26.47 -11.07
N ILE A 519 2.06 27.40 -10.36
CA ILE A 519 1.35 28.56 -9.82
C ILE A 519 0.92 29.49 -10.96
N PRO A 520 -0.38 29.79 -11.11
CA PRO A 520 -0.87 30.63 -12.20
C PRO A 520 -0.41 32.07 -12.05
N ARG A 521 -0.23 32.78 -13.18
CA ARG A 521 0.10 34.20 -13.17
C ARG A 521 -1.02 35.01 -12.56
N GLN A 522 -0.67 35.79 -11.55
CA GLN A 522 -1.61 36.68 -10.87
C GLN A 522 -1.38 38.14 -11.28
N MET A 523 -2.19 39.05 -10.76
CA MET A 523 -2.08 40.49 -11.07
C MET A 523 -0.80 41.14 -10.53
N TYR A 524 -0.08 40.43 -9.65
CA TYR A 524 1.20 40.83 -9.08
C TYR A 524 2.23 39.73 -9.24
N GLU A 525 3.50 40.04 -9.05
CA GLU A 525 4.59 39.08 -9.12
C GLU A 525 4.61 38.21 -7.86
N VAL A 526 4.63 36.90 -8.04
CA VAL A 526 4.73 35.92 -6.96
C VAL A 526 6.19 35.47 -6.85
N SER A 527 6.78 35.67 -5.68
CA SER A 527 8.13 35.20 -5.36
C SER A 527 8.05 33.84 -4.69
N ILE A 528 8.79 32.87 -5.22
CA ILE A 528 8.90 31.51 -4.68
C ILE A 528 10.36 31.33 -4.23
N GLN A 529 10.55 30.92 -2.98
CA GLN A 529 11.89 30.78 -2.40
C GLN A 529 11.98 29.43 -1.67
N ALA A 530 13.09 28.74 -1.81
CA ALA A 530 13.47 27.63 -0.96
C ALA A 530 14.50 28.11 0.06
N ALA A 531 14.33 27.77 1.33
CA ALA A 531 15.21 28.22 2.40
C ALA A 531 15.57 27.09 3.38
N ILE A 532 16.79 27.14 3.90
CA ILE A 532 17.24 26.32 5.03
C ILE A 532 17.44 27.28 6.22
N GLY A 533 16.54 27.25 7.19
CA GLY A 533 16.50 28.22 8.26
C GLY A 533 16.31 29.65 7.70
N ALA A 534 17.25 30.53 7.97
CA ALA A 534 17.23 31.91 7.44
C ALA A 534 17.88 32.07 6.03
N ASN A 535 18.56 31.05 5.53
CA ASN A 535 19.32 31.13 4.29
C ASN A 535 18.46 30.70 3.09
N ILE A 536 18.27 31.61 2.13
CA ILE A 536 17.58 31.34 0.88
C ILE A 536 18.57 30.60 -0.05
N ILE A 537 18.22 29.36 -0.43
CA ILE A 537 19.04 28.48 -1.29
C ILE A 537 18.61 28.53 -2.76
N ALA A 538 17.33 28.88 -3.03
CA ALA A 538 16.83 29.04 -4.40
C ALA A 538 15.73 30.11 -4.44
N ARG A 539 15.59 30.77 -5.60
CA ARG A 539 14.54 31.77 -5.81
C ARG A 539 14.05 31.73 -7.25
N GLU A 540 12.72 31.68 -7.39
CA GLU A 540 12.01 31.78 -8.65
C GLU A 540 10.90 32.84 -8.56
N ASN A 541 10.46 33.37 -9.70
CA ASN A 541 9.41 34.36 -9.74
C ASN A 541 8.38 34.05 -10.83
N VAL A 542 7.11 34.07 -10.48
CA VAL A 542 6.00 34.05 -11.43
C VAL A 542 5.65 35.47 -11.83
N LYS A 543 5.87 35.81 -13.11
CA LYS A 543 5.64 37.16 -13.61
C LYS A 543 4.17 37.55 -13.53
N ALA A 544 3.88 38.77 -13.10
CA ALA A 544 2.52 39.31 -13.05
C ALA A 544 1.86 39.38 -14.44
N LEU A 545 0.53 39.17 -14.48
CA LEU A 545 -0.27 39.49 -15.65
C LEU A 545 -0.08 40.98 -16.02
N ARG A 546 0.27 41.25 -17.27
CA ARG A 546 0.43 42.62 -17.77
C ARG A 546 -0.84 43.02 -18.53
N LYS A 547 -1.57 43.99 -17.96
CA LYS A 547 -2.58 44.69 -18.73
C LYS A 547 -1.87 45.73 -19.61
N ASN A 548 -2.10 45.73 -20.89
CA ASN A 548 -1.51 46.74 -21.78
C ASN A 548 -2.19 48.11 -21.56
N VAL A 549 -1.69 48.82 -20.54
CA VAL A 549 -2.20 50.15 -20.19
C VAL A 549 -1.82 51.24 -21.20
N LEU A 550 -0.89 50.92 -22.13
CA LEU A 550 -0.41 51.82 -23.17
C LEU A 550 -1.20 51.70 -24.48
N ALA A 551 -2.04 50.67 -24.63
CA ALA A 551 -2.81 50.44 -25.85
C ALA A 551 -3.72 51.59 -26.26
N LYS A 552 -4.15 52.41 -25.29
CA LYS A 552 -4.99 53.61 -25.51
C LYS A 552 -4.17 54.92 -25.59
N CYS A 553 -2.84 54.86 -25.56
CA CYS A 553 -1.98 56.05 -25.65
C CYS A 553 -1.61 56.28 -27.11
N TYR A 554 -2.37 57.10 -27.83
CA TYR A 554 -2.03 57.60 -29.14
C TYR A 554 -1.03 58.75 -29.03
N GLY A 555 0.10 58.70 -29.75
CA GLY A 555 1.10 59.73 -29.82
C GLY A 555 2.32 59.56 -28.89
N GLY A 556 3.34 60.37 -29.11
CA GLY A 556 4.66 60.24 -28.50
C GLY A 556 4.83 60.79 -27.07
N ASP A 557 3.75 60.95 -26.28
CA ASP A 557 3.84 61.45 -24.92
C ASP A 557 4.49 60.46 -23.96
N ILE A 558 5.82 60.56 -23.88
CA ILE A 558 6.69 59.69 -23.05
C ILE A 558 6.36 59.88 -21.56
N THR A 559 6.00 61.08 -21.13
CA THR A 559 5.71 61.41 -19.73
C THR A 559 4.46 60.75 -19.24
N ARG A 560 3.42 60.74 -20.08
CA ARG A 560 2.14 60.06 -19.78
C ARG A 560 2.31 58.55 -19.75
N LYS A 561 3.08 57.94 -20.69
CA LYS A 561 3.42 56.52 -20.70
C LYS A 561 4.15 56.12 -19.42
N ARG A 562 5.14 56.89 -19.00
CA ARG A 562 5.92 56.64 -17.78
C ARG A 562 5.03 56.71 -16.53
N LYS A 563 4.16 57.71 -16.42
CA LYS A 563 3.23 57.91 -15.30
C LYS A 563 2.21 56.75 -15.18
N LEU A 564 1.69 56.24 -16.31
CA LEU A 564 0.81 55.08 -16.35
C LEU A 564 1.50 53.80 -15.91
N LEU A 565 2.75 53.56 -16.33
CA LEU A 565 3.55 52.43 -15.91
C LEU A 565 3.90 52.48 -14.42
N GLU A 566 4.22 53.66 -13.89
CA GLU A 566 4.50 53.86 -12.46
C GLU A 566 3.24 53.61 -11.62
N LYS A 567 2.06 54.10 -12.07
CA LYS A 567 0.77 53.84 -11.42
C LYS A 567 0.40 52.36 -11.44
N GLN A 568 0.68 51.65 -12.55
CA GLN A 568 0.49 50.20 -12.65
C GLN A 568 1.41 49.47 -11.66
N LYS A 569 2.69 49.87 -11.58
CA LYS A 569 3.67 49.30 -10.65
C LYS A 569 3.26 49.50 -9.18
N ALA A 570 2.80 50.71 -8.83
CA ALA A 570 2.31 51.02 -7.49
C ALA A 570 1.02 50.24 -7.13
N GLY A 571 0.09 50.07 -8.10
CA GLY A 571 -1.12 49.27 -7.93
C GLY A 571 -0.81 47.80 -7.69
N LYS A 572 0.13 47.22 -8.44
CA LYS A 572 0.60 45.84 -8.25
C LYS A 572 1.26 45.63 -6.88
N LYS A 573 2.05 46.59 -6.41
CA LYS A 573 2.67 46.55 -5.08
C LYS A 573 1.60 46.55 -3.95
N ARG A 574 0.54 47.31 -4.10
CA ARG A 574 -0.59 47.29 -3.14
C ARG A 574 -1.35 45.97 -3.17
N MET A 575 -1.63 45.44 -4.36
CA MET A 575 -2.31 44.11 -4.50
C MET A 575 -1.51 43.00 -3.87
N LYS A 576 -0.18 43.02 -3.98
CA LYS A 576 0.72 42.04 -3.34
C LYS A 576 0.64 42.08 -1.81
N GLN A 577 0.33 43.24 -1.21
CA GLN A 577 0.21 43.38 0.25
C GLN A 577 -1.15 42.90 0.81
N VAL A 578 -2.16 42.77 -0.04
CA VAL A 578 -3.55 42.46 0.38
C VAL A 578 -4.03 41.09 -0.16
N GLY A 579 -3.42 40.57 -1.22
CA GLY A 579 -3.85 39.33 -1.88
C GLY A 579 -3.16 38.08 -1.35
N SER A 580 -3.92 37.06 -0.98
CA SER A 580 -3.43 35.71 -0.81
C SER A 580 -3.06 35.11 -2.17
N VAL A 581 -1.99 34.32 -2.21
CA VAL A 581 -1.62 33.57 -3.43
C VAL A 581 -2.42 32.29 -3.49
N GLU A 582 -3.15 32.09 -4.57
CA GLU A 582 -3.84 30.84 -4.85
C GLU A 582 -2.81 29.80 -5.29
N ILE A 583 -2.67 28.72 -4.51
CA ILE A 583 -1.77 27.62 -4.77
C ILE A 583 -2.62 26.45 -5.28
N PRO A 584 -2.44 25.99 -6.52
CA PRO A 584 -3.20 24.86 -7.03
C PRO A 584 -2.81 23.55 -6.33
N GLN A 585 -3.72 22.59 -6.35
CA GLN A 585 -3.56 21.28 -5.68
C GLN A 585 -2.30 20.54 -6.15
N GLU A 586 -2.03 20.57 -7.44
CA GLU A 586 -0.88 19.91 -8.06
C GLU A 586 0.47 20.44 -7.52
N ALA A 587 0.47 21.67 -6.98
CA ALA A 587 1.69 22.23 -6.39
C ALA A 587 2.14 21.50 -5.12
N PHE A 588 1.22 20.92 -4.35
CA PHE A 588 1.55 20.16 -3.14
C PHE A 588 2.19 18.80 -3.46
N LEU A 589 1.89 18.25 -4.63
CA LEU A 589 2.50 17.02 -5.16
C LEU A 589 3.79 17.29 -5.96
N ALA A 590 4.14 18.56 -6.20
CA ALA A 590 5.34 18.93 -6.96
C ALA A 590 6.65 18.41 -6.34
N ILE A 591 6.65 18.11 -5.03
CA ILE A 591 7.79 17.55 -4.30
C ILE A 591 8.06 16.10 -4.73
N LEU A 592 7.02 15.35 -5.11
CA LEU A 592 7.11 13.93 -5.48
C LEU A 592 7.76 13.70 -6.82
N GLN A 593 7.51 14.59 -7.76
CA GLN A 593 8.00 14.42 -9.13
C GLN A 593 9.46 14.84 -9.25
N GLN A 594 10.33 14.00 -9.76
CA GLN A 594 11.69 14.34 -10.17
C GLN A 594 11.70 14.50 -11.69
N ASP A 595 12.40 15.53 -12.23
CA ASP A 595 12.57 15.63 -13.68
C ASP A 595 13.42 14.47 -14.17
N GLU A 596 12.97 13.79 -15.21
CA GLU A 596 13.78 12.85 -15.98
C GLU A 596 14.92 13.65 -16.62
N GLN A 597 16.17 13.47 -16.14
CA GLN A 597 17.39 13.93 -16.78
C GLN A 597 18.05 12.80 -17.53
#